data_b7d1cfc512e8961f35631dc69d72f044
#
_entry.id   b7d1cfc512e8961f35631dc69d72f044
#
_cell.length_a   1.000
_cell.length_b   1.000
_cell.length_c   1.000
_cell.angle_alpha   90.00
_cell.angle_beta   90.00
_cell.angle_gamma   90.00
#
_symmetry.space_group_name_H-M   'P 1'
#
loop_
_entity.id
_entity.type
_entity.pdbx_description
1 polymer ?
#
loop_
_entity_poly.entity_id
_entity_poly.type
_entity_poly.pdbx_seq_one_letter_code
_entity_poly.pdbx_strand_id
1 'polypeptide(L)'
;PNADFQNVGKIHALIQKREAAYKQLERAQSQLESASNQLVKINSQDNATLPKSELKKTIATLKLAKLDHKTFDAYYKELTDAEQDFFDTVAADPSDKAGIEDALGQLNQYDSSLGQQADIVEANLQSVTADAQSLHAAALKMK
;
A
#
# COMPACT_ATOMS: atom_id res chain seq x y z
N PRO A 1 -25.48 8.80 26.00
CA PRO A 1 -25.17 9.76 24.95
C PRO A 1 -23.69 10.11 24.83
N ASN A 2 -22.97 10.19 25.97
CA ASN A 2 -21.53 10.48 25.94
C ASN A 2 -20.69 9.33 25.32
N ALA A 3 -21.15 8.09 25.45
CA ALA A 3 -20.47 6.93 24.89
C ALA A 3 -20.46 6.97 23.36
N ASP A 4 -21.53 7.43 22.73
CA ASP A 4 -21.63 7.49 21.27
C ASP A 4 -20.70 8.56 20.70
N PHE A 5 -20.60 9.71 21.34
CA PHE A 5 -19.67 10.77 20.95
C PHE A 5 -18.21 10.34 21.11
N GLN A 6 -17.89 9.60 22.18
CA GLN A 6 -16.55 9.05 22.40
C GLN A 6 -16.18 8.04 21.32
N ASN A 7 -17.10 7.17 20.91
CA ASN A 7 -16.88 6.19 19.86
C ASN A 7 -16.65 6.85 18.50
N VAL A 8 -17.43 7.88 18.17
CA VAL A 8 -17.24 8.66 16.94
C VAL A 8 -15.87 9.32 16.93
N GLY A 9 -15.46 9.92 18.06
CA GLY A 9 -14.13 10.52 18.19
C GLY A 9 -13.00 9.52 18.00
N LYS A 10 -13.14 8.31 18.56
CA LYS A 10 -12.16 7.23 18.40
C LYS A 10 -12.06 6.76 16.95
N ILE A 11 -13.20 6.59 16.28
CA ILE A 11 -13.26 6.20 14.86
C ILE A 11 -12.56 7.26 14.00
N HIS A 12 -12.85 8.54 14.26
CA HIS A 12 -12.25 9.65 13.53
C HIS A 12 -10.73 9.69 13.71
N ALA A 13 -10.24 9.46 14.94
CA ALA A 13 -8.82 9.39 15.23
C ALA A 13 -8.14 8.22 14.52
N LEU A 14 -8.80 7.06 14.44
CA LEU A 14 -8.28 5.89 13.71
C LEU A 14 -8.20 6.15 12.21
N ILE A 15 -9.20 6.83 11.63
CA ILE A 15 -9.18 7.21 10.22
C ILE A 15 -8.02 8.16 9.94
N GLN A 16 -7.80 9.17 10.77
CA GLN A 16 -6.70 10.12 10.63
C GLN A 16 -5.34 9.43 10.72
N LYS A 17 -5.20 8.49 11.66
CA LYS A 17 -3.97 7.70 11.82
C LYS A 17 -3.70 6.84 10.59
N ARG A 18 -4.74 6.23 10.05
CA ARG A 18 -4.64 5.42 8.82
C ARG A 18 -4.24 6.28 7.62
N GLU A 19 -4.82 7.46 7.48
CA GLU A 19 -4.45 8.40 6.41
C GLU A 19 -2.99 8.82 6.49
N ALA A 20 -2.49 9.08 7.69
CA ALA A 20 -1.09 9.42 7.91
C ALA A 20 -0.18 8.25 7.52
N ALA A 21 -0.54 7.03 7.91
CA ALA A 21 0.19 5.82 7.54
C ALA A 21 0.17 5.60 6.02
N TYR A 22 -0.97 5.81 5.37
CA TYR A 22 -1.12 5.73 3.92
C TYR A 22 -0.19 6.73 3.21
N LYS A 23 -0.14 7.97 3.66
CA LYS A 23 0.75 8.99 3.08
C LYS A 23 2.22 8.62 3.20
N GLN A 24 2.61 8.02 4.33
CA GLN A 24 3.99 7.54 4.51
C GLN A 24 4.30 6.39 3.54
N LEU A 25 3.36 5.47 3.34
CA LEU A 25 3.51 4.36 2.41
C LEU A 25 3.65 4.87 0.97
N GLU A 26 2.87 5.89 0.60
CA GLU A 26 2.95 6.51 -0.73
C GLU A 26 4.31 7.16 -0.97
N ARG A 27 4.88 7.83 0.04
CA ARG A 27 6.22 8.42 -0.05
C ARG A 27 7.28 7.33 -0.21
N ALA A 28 7.18 6.26 0.55
CA ALA A 28 8.11 5.13 0.45
C ALA A 28 8.04 4.49 -0.93
N GLN A 29 6.83 4.30 -1.47
CA GLN A 29 6.63 3.75 -2.82
C GLN A 29 7.23 4.67 -3.88
N SER A 30 7.06 5.98 -3.74
CA SER A 30 7.64 6.96 -4.66
C SER A 30 9.17 6.87 -4.67
N GLN A 31 9.79 6.67 -3.51
CA GLN A 31 11.24 6.47 -3.40
C GLN A 31 11.67 5.16 -4.07
N LEU A 32 10.90 4.08 -3.92
CA LEU A 32 11.17 2.81 -4.59
C LEU A 32 11.06 2.93 -6.11
N GLU A 33 10.09 3.68 -6.61
CA GLU A 33 9.94 3.93 -8.04
C GLU A 33 11.13 4.72 -8.60
N SER A 34 11.59 5.73 -7.88
CA SER A 34 12.77 6.49 -8.25
C SER A 34 14.01 5.60 -8.32
N ALA A 35 14.20 4.74 -7.31
CA ALA A 35 15.30 3.77 -7.28
C ALA A 35 15.19 2.78 -8.44
N SER A 36 13.97 2.29 -8.74
CA SER A 36 13.72 1.40 -9.86
C SER A 36 14.12 2.02 -11.19
N ASN A 37 13.73 3.28 -11.41
CA ASN A 37 14.08 4.01 -12.62
C ASN A 37 15.59 4.18 -12.77
N GLN A 38 16.29 4.46 -11.69
CA GLN A 38 17.75 4.55 -11.67
C GLN A 38 18.41 3.21 -12.02
N LEU A 39 17.90 2.11 -11.44
CA LEU A 39 18.44 0.77 -11.73
C LEU A 39 18.17 0.34 -13.17
N VAL A 40 17.01 0.66 -13.72
CA VAL A 40 16.68 0.41 -15.13
C VAL A 40 17.66 1.15 -16.04
N LYS A 41 17.94 2.42 -15.72
CA LYS A 41 18.92 3.23 -16.47
C LYS A 41 20.31 2.63 -16.42
N ILE A 42 20.76 2.22 -15.23
CA ILE A 42 22.07 1.55 -15.06
C ILE A 42 22.09 0.24 -15.83
N ASN A 43 21.02 -0.56 -15.77
CA ASN A 43 20.96 -1.84 -16.48
C ASN A 43 20.97 -1.68 -17.99
N SER A 44 20.52 -0.54 -18.52
CA SER A 44 20.56 -0.26 -19.96
C SER A 44 21.97 0.06 -20.46
N GLN A 45 22.88 0.42 -19.56
CA GLN A 45 24.26 0.70 -19.87
C GLN A 45 25.04 -0.60 -20.00
N ASP A 46 25.86 -0.71 -21.04
CA ASP A 46 26.69 -1.89 -21.26
C ASP A 46 27.96 -1.79 -20.40
N ASN A 47 27.85 -2.27 -19.17
CA ASN A 47 28.94 -2.23 -18.19
C ASN A 47 29.18 -3.64 -17.63
N ALA A 48 30.26 -4.28 -18.06
CA ALA A 48 30.62 -5.63 -17.68
C ALA A 48 30.99 -5.79 -16.19
N THR A 49 31.19 -4.68 -15.47
CA THR A 49 31.54 -4.72 -14.04
C THR A 49 30.31 -4.77 -13.11
N LEU A 50 29.10 -4.75 -13.67
CA LEU A 50 27.86 -4.80 -12.89
C LEU A 50 27.37 -6.25 -12.72
N PRO A 51 26.82 -6.59 -11.55
CA PRO A 51 26.20 -7.92 -11.32
C PRO A 51 24.82 -7.98 -12.00
N LYS A 52 24.82 -8.29 -13.29
CA LYS A 52 23.63 -8.20 -14.16
C LYS A 52 22.47 -9.08 -13.70
N SER A 53 22.75 -10.29 -13.20
CA SER A 53 21.69 -11.21 -12.75
C SER A 53 20.93 -10.65 -11.55
N GLU A 54 21.64 -10.19 -10.54
CA GLU A 54 21.08 -9.60 -9.32
C GLU A 54 20.38 -8.28 -9.63
N LEU A 55 20.93 -7.49 -10.55
CA LEU A 55 20.36 -6.23 -11.00
C LEU A 55 18.99 -6.45 -11.66
N LYS A 56 18.91 -7.41 -12.59
CA LYS A 56 17.64 -7.76 -13.27
C LYS A 56 16.60 -8.26 -12.27
N LYS A 57 17.02 -9.07 -11.31
CA LYS A 57 16.14 -9.63 -10.29
C LYS A 57 15.59 -8.52 -9.41
N THR A 58 16.42 -7.60 -8.97
CA THR A 58 15.99 -6.45 -8.13
C THR A 58 15.02 -5.55 -8.89
N ILE A 59 15.28 -5.29 -10.17
CA ILE A 59 14.37 -4.50 -11.03
C ILE A 59 13.01 -5.19 -11.13
N ALA A 60 13.00 -6.51 -11.35
CA ALA A 60 11.75 -7.27 -11.46
C ALA A 60 10.93 -7.22 -10.16
N THR A 61 11.60 -7.36 -9.02
CA THR A 61 10.95 -7.27 -7.69
C THR A 61 10.36 -5.88 -7.44
N LEU A 62 11.09 -4.84 -7.83
CA LEU A 62 10.61 -3.45 -7.72
C LEU A 62 9.40 -3.19 -8.61
N LYS A 63 9.37 -3.74 -9.83
CA LYS A 63 8.22 -3.62 -10.74
C LYS A 63 6.98 -4.32 -10.18
N LEU A 64 7.17 -5.51 -9.58
CA LEU A 64 6.07 -6.22 -8.93
C LEU A 64 5.55 -5.43 -7.72
N ALA A 65 6.43 -4.87 -6.92
CA ALA A 65 6.05 -4.04 -5.78
C ALA A 65 5.22 -2.83 -6.24
N LYS A 66 5.60 -2.18 -7.33
CA LYS A 66 4.84 -1.07 -7.92
C LYS A 66 3.45 -1.50 -8.35
N LEU A 67 3.34 -2.64 -9.02
CA LEU A 67 2.05 -3.16 -9.51
C LEU A 67 1.10 -3.48 -8.34
N ASP A 68 1.60 -4.16 -7.32
CA ASP A 68 0.81 -4.53 -6.15
C ASP A 68 0.45 -3.32 -5.29
N HIS A 69 1.33 -2.31 -5.25
CA HIS A 69 1.02 -1.05 -4.58
C HIS A 69 -0.12 -0.30 -5.27
N LYS A 70 -0.16 -0.34 -6.59
CA LYS A 70 -1.25 0.25 -7.38
C LYS A 70 -2.60 -0.38 -7.03
N THR A 71 -2.63 -1.69 -6.85
CA THR A 71 -3.82 -2.42 -6.39
C THR A 71 -4.20 -2.01 -4.97
N PHE A 72 -3.21 -1.84 -4.09
CA PHE A 72 -3.43 -1.33 -2.74
C PHE A 72 -4.10 0.05 -2.76
N ASP A 73 -3.61 0.96 -3.60
CA ASP A 73 -4.20 2.31 -3.74
C ASP A 73 -5.65 2.25 -4.19
N ALA A 74 -5.97 1.36 -5.13
CA ALA A 74 -7.34 1.17 -5.61
C ALA A 74 -8.25 0.69 -4.49
N TYR A 75 -7.82 -0.29 -3.70
CA TYR A 75 -8.60 -0.78 -2.55
C TYR A 75 -8.74 0.28 -1.45
N TYR A 76 -7.70 1.07 -1.22
CA TYR A 76 -7.76 2.16 -0.26
C TYR A 76 -8.83 3.19 -0.64
N LYS A 77 -8.87 3.56 -1.93
CA LYS A 77 -9.90 4.48 -2.45
C LYS A 77 -11.31 3.89 -2.28
N GLU A 78 -11.48 2.62 -2.62
CA GLU A 78 -12.79 1.94 -2.46
C GLU A 78 -13.22 1.92 -0.99
N LEU A 79 -12.29 1.68 -0.07
CA LEU A 79 -12.57 1.70 1.36
C LEU A 79 -13.00 3.10 1.82
N THR A 80 -12.28 4.15 1.44
CA THR A 80 -12.63 5.52 1.84
C THR A 80 -13.97 5.95 1.25
N ASP A 81 -14.28 5.55 0.02
CA ASP A 81 -15.59 5.80 -0.60
C ASP A 81 -16.71 5.06 0.16
N ALA A 82 -16.47 3.81 0.55
CA ALA A 82 -17.43 3.02 1.32
C ALA A 82 -17.66 3.60 2.72
N GLU A 83 -16.63 4.13 3.35
CA GLU A 83 -16.76 4.83 4.64
C GLU A 83 -17.64 6.07 4.51
N GLN A 84 -17.43 6.86 3.46
CA GLN A 84 -18.25 8.03 3.20
C GLN A 84 -19.71 7.64 2.97
N ASP A 85 -19.96 6.61 2.16
CA ASP A 85 -21.30 6.10 1.90
C ASP A 85 -21.98 5.64 3.19
N PHE A 86 -21.24 4.97 4.07
CA PHE A 86 -21.75 4.53 5.36
C PHE A 86 -22.19 5.73 6.22
N PHE A 87 -21.34 6.74 6.36
CA PHE A 87 -21.66 7.94 7.14
C PHE A 87 -22.84 8.72 6.53
N ASP A 88 -22.89 8.84 5.20
CA ASP A 88 -23.98 9.48 4.50
C ASP A 88 -25.30 8.75 4.70
N THR A 89 -25.27 7.42 4.67
CA THR A 89 -26.46 6.58 4.89
C THR A 89 -27.02 6.77 6.31
N VAL A 90 -26.13 6.78 7.32
CA VAL A 90 -26.54 6.98 8.71
C VAL A 90 -27.08 8.40 8.90
N ALA A 91 -26.45 9.40 8.31
CA ALA A 91 -26.87 10.79 8.41
C ALA A 91 -28.22 11.05 7.74
N ALA A 92 -28.48 10.38 6.61
CA ALA A 92 -29.74 10.55 5.86
C ALA A 92 -30.95 9.99 6.61
N ASP A 93 -30.81 8.79 7.19
CA ASP A 93 -31.87 8.15 7.97
C ASP A 93 -31.29 7.16 8.98
N PRO A 94 -31.07 7.57 10.24
CA PRO A 94 -30.54 6.68 11.27
C PRO A 94 -31.41 5.48 11.60
N SER A 95 -32.67 5.49 11.17
CA SER A 95 -33.60 4.37 11.38
C SER A 95 -33.62 3.34 10.24
N ASP A 96 -32.92 3.61 9.14
CA ASP A 96 -32.82 2.71 7.99
C ASP A 96 -31.82 1.58 8.28
N LYS A 97 -32.25 0.57 9.02
CA LYS A 97 -31.41 -0.56 9.42
C LYS A 97 -30.87 -1.34 8.23
N ALA A 98 -31.71 -1.59 7.24
CA ALA A 98 -31.31 -2.38 6.05
C ALA A 98 -30.23 -1.65 5.25
N GLY A 99 -30.40 -0.36 4.99
CA GLY A 99 -29.42 0.46 4.29
C GLY A 99 -28.11 0.58 5.03
N ILE A 100 -28.17 0.75 6.37
CA ILE A 100 -26.99 0.84 7.22
C ILE A 100 -26.23 -0.50 7.26
N GLU A 101 -26.94 -1.62 7.36
CA GLU A 101 -26.33 -2.96 7.33
C GLU A 101 -25.65 -3.24 5.99
N ASP A 102 -26.27 -2.87 4.88
CA ASP A 102 -25.69 -3.03 3.54
C ASP A 102 -24.41 -2.20 3.41
N ALA A 103 -24.44 -0.93 3.83
CA ALA A 103 -23.28 -0.04 3.77
C ALA A 103 -22.15 -0.56 4.66
N LEU A 104 -22.48 -1.07 5.85
CA LEU A 104 -21.50 -1.66 6.77
C LEU A 104 -20.90 -2.94 6.18
N GLY A 105 -21.71 -3.76 5.51
CA GLY A 105 -21.24 -4.98 4.83
C GLY A 105 -20.22 -4.67 3.75
N GLN A 106 -20.47 -3.65 2.93
CA GLN A 106 -19.52 -3.19 1.90
C GLN A 106 -18.24 -2.66 2.52
N LEU A 107 -18.37 -1.85 3.57
CA LEU A 107 -17.22 -1.31 4.30
C LEU A 107 -16.31 -2.43 4.81
N ASN A 108 -16.90 -3.45 5.45
CA ASN A 108 -16.16 -4.59 5.98
C ASN A 108 -15.48 -5.41 4.87
N GLN A 109 -16.13 -5.54 3.72
CA GLN A 109 -15.56 -6.23 2.57
C GLN A 109 -14.32 -5.51 2.03
N TYR A 110 -14.39 -4.20 1.85
CA TYR A 110 -13.25 -3.42 1.37
C TYR A 110 -12.13 -3.35 2.40
N ASP A 111 -12.48 -3.28 3.69
CA ASP A 111 -11.48 -3.32 4.76
C ASP A 111 -10.69 -4.64 4.74
N SER A 112 -11.39 -5.76 4.56
CA SER A 112 -10.77 -7.09 4.44
C SER A 112 -9.88 -7.19 3.21
N SER A 113 -10.34 -6.70 2.06
CA SER A 113 -9.57 -6.70 0.81
C SER A 113 -8.29 -5.85 0.94
N LEU A 114 -8.41 -4.68 1.57
CA LEU A 114 -7.26 -3.81 1.81
C LEU A 114 -6.25 -4.48 2.75
N GLY A 115 -6.72 -5.15 3.81
CA GLY A 115 -5.86 -5.88 4.74
C GLY A 115 -5.06 -6.98 4.06
N GLN A 116 -5.71 -7.77 3.19
CA GLN A 116 -5.04 -8.81 2.40
C GLN A 116 -4.01 -8.21 1.46
N GLN A 117 -4.34 -7.11 0.80
CA GLN A 117 -3.42 -6.45 -0.12
C GLN A 117 -2.25 -5.80 0.62
N ALA A 118 -2.47 -5.29 1.82
CA ALA A 118 -1.41 -4.76 2.67
C ALA A 118 -0.36 -5.83 3.00
N ASP A 119 -0.79 -7.07 3.25
CA ASP A 119 0.11 -8.20 3.49
C ASP A 119 0.96 -8.51 2.26
N ILE A 120 0.39 -8.41 1.07
CA ILE A 120 1.11 -8.59 -0.20
C ILE A 120 2.16 -7.49 -0.38
N VAL A 121 1.79 -6.23 -0.13
CA VAL A 121 2.71 -5.09 -0.21
C VAL A 121 3.87 -5.26 0.77
N GLU A 122 3.59 -5.70 1.99
CA GLU A 122 4.63 -5.96 3.00
C GLU A 122 5.58 -7.06 2.55
N ALA A 123 5.06 -8.17 2.01
CA ALA A 123 5.87 -9.26 1.49
C ALA A 123 6.77 -8.79 0.34
N ASN A 124 6.27 -7.93 -0.53
CA ASN A 124 7.06 -7.34 -1.61
C ASN A 124 8.19 -6.46 -1.09
N LEU A 125 7.94 -5.67 -0.04
CA LEU A 125 8.98 -4.85 0.59
C LEU A 125 10.11 -5.70 1.17
N GLN A 126 9.76 -6.83 1.78
CA GLN A 126 10.75 -7.79 2.28
C GLN A 126 11.57 -8.38 1.13
N SER A 127 10.93 -8.72 0.01
CA SER A 127 11.60 -9.25 -1.19
C SER A 127 12.53 -8.20 -1.82
N VAL A 128 12.07 -6.95 -1.91
CA VAL A 128 12.90 -5.82 -2.40
C VAL A 128 14.14 -5.65 -1.53
N THR A 129 13.96 -5.69 -0.23
CA THR A 129 15.08 -5.54 0.73
C THR A 129 16.08 -6.67 0.56
N ALA A 130 15.62 -7.91 0.46
CA ALA A 130 16.50 -9.08 0.28
C ALA A 130 17.27 -9.00 -1.05
N ASP A 131 16.57 -8.65 -2.13
CA ASP A 131 17.19 -8.55 -3.45
C ASP A 131 18.20 -7.39 -3.52
N ALA A 132 17.87 -6.26 -2.88
CA ALA A 132 18.79 -5.12 -2.79
C ALA A 132 20.06 -5.48 -2.00
N GLN A 133 19.93 -6.24 -0.91
CA GLN A 133 21.08 -6.73 -0.15
C GLN A 133 21.94 -7.67 -0.97
N SER A 134 21.33 -8.58 -1.73
CA SER A 134 22.03 -9.49 -2.64
C SER A 134 22.76 -8.74 -3.74
N LEU A 135 22.12 -7.71 -4.30
CA LEU A 135 22.73 -6.85 -5.32
C LEU A 135 23.95 -6.11 -4.75
N HIS A 136 23.81 -5.55 -3.56
CA HIS A 136 24.91 -4.83 -2.89
C HIS A 136 26.10 -5.76 -2.63
N ALA A 137 25.83 -6.96 -2.10
CA ALA A 137 26.87 -7.96 -1.83
C ALA A 137 27.58 -8.40 -3.12
N ALA A 138 26.82 -8.64 -4.19
CA ALA A 138 27.37 -9.03 -5.50
C ALA A 138 28.23 -7.88 -6.09
N ALA A 139 27.80 -6.64 -5.98
CA ALA A 139 28.54 -5.48 -6.46
C ALA A 139 29.87 -5.31 -5.72
N LEU A 140 29.90 -5.56 -4.42
CA LEU A 140 31.13 -5.50 -3.61
C LEU A 140 32.17 -6.53 -4.05
N LYS A 141 31.71 -7.72 -4.49
CA LYS A 141 32.60 -8.80 -4.96
C LYS A 141 33.25 -8.51 -6.32
N MET A 142 32.69 -7.57 -7.07
CA MET A 142 33.18 -7.22 -8.42
C MET A 142 34.23 -6.13 -8.39
N LYS A 143 34.59 -5.61 -7.24
CA LYS A 143 35.64 -4.59 -7.08
C LYS A 143 37.05 -5.22 -7.02
#